data_2a3067c43ef7453b7256d0312bb6e86b
#
_entry.id   2a3067c43ef7453b7256d0312bb6e86b
#
_cell.length_a   1.000
_cell.length_b   1.000
_cell.length_c   1.000
_cell.angle_alpha   90.00
_cell.angle_beta   90.00
_cell.angle_gamma   90.00
#
_symmetry.space_group_name_H-M   'P 1'
#
loop_
_entity.id
_entity.type
_entity.pdbx_description
1 polymer ?
#
loop_
_entity_poly.entity_id
_entity_poly.type
_entity_poly.pdbx_seq_one_letter_code
_entity_poly.pdbx_strand_id
1 'polypeptide(L)'
;SKGGGCCKTPEGNYLLGPSAKEVWNKEDTSCDAEGIAYALSCCQHKGVGEKDVIRSFAGVRAADFKEDFIIEKSEVTAGLIHVAGIQSPGLSAAPAIAKMVENILLEEMKKEGMSYKRKENYQPYRPKRRVFRKLSLEEQNKLIKENPDYGQIVCRCEFITKGEILDAIDSPVVPTSVDAIKRRTRAGMGRCQGGFCLPVVLQILAQAQQQDCTEIDFTAKDTNILEKIKN
;
A
#
# COMPACT_ATOMS: atom_id res chain seq x y z
N SER A 1 15.74 19.97 -4.76
CA SER A 1 14.50 19.78 -4.02
C SER A 1 13.79 18.53 -4.50
N LYS A 2 13.21 17.77 -3.59
CA LYS A 2 12.50 16.51 -3.86
C LYS A 2 11.00 16.74 -4.17
N GLY A 3 10.59 17.96 -4.44
CA GLY A 3 9.21 18.33 -4.74
C GLY A 3 8.96 18.52 -6.24
N GLY A 4 7.70 18.36 -6.62
CA GLY A 4 7.16 18.73 -7.91
C GLY A 4 7.54 17.81 -9.07
N GLY A 5 6.60 17.02 -9.51
CA GLY A 5 6.74 16.18 -10.69
C GLY A 5 5.39 15.74 -11.24
N CYS A 6 5.42 15.24 -12.48
CA CYS A 6 4.26 14.68 -13.14
C CYS A 6 4.67 13.39 -13.85
N CYS A 7 4.12 12.27 -13.45
CA CYS A 7 4.38 11.00 -14.10
C CYS A 7 3.10 10.30 -14.52
N LYS A 8 3.14 9.60 -15.64
CA LYS A 8 2.04 8.75 -16.09
C LYS A 8 2.11 7.40 -15.37
N THR A 9 0.98 6.97 -14.85
CA THR A 9 0.86 5.63 -14.26
C THR A 9 0.69 4.56 -15.34
N PRO A 10 0.97 3.28 -15.03
CA PRO A 10 0.72 2.18 -15.97
C PRO A 10 -0.74 2.08 -16.43
N GLU A 11 -1.68 2.57 -15.63
CA GLU A 11 -3.11 2.57 -15.92
C GLU A 11 -3.57 3.80 -16.73
N GLY A 12 -2.65 4.69 -17.07
CA GLY A 12 -2.92 5.84 -17.95
C GLY A 12 -3.29 7.14 -17.25
N ASN A 13 -3.43 7.16 -15.93
CA ASN A 13 -3.63 8.38 -15.14
C ASN A 13 -2.31 9.14 -14.97
N TYR A 14 -2.41 10.39 -14.50
CA TYR A 14 -1.25 11.16 -14.07
C TYR A 14 -1.19 11.21 -12.55
N LEU A 15 0.01 11.07 -12.01
CA LEU A 15 0.34 11.32 -10.61
C LEU A 15 1.15 12.60 -10.55
N LEU A 16 0.65 13.57 -9.76
CA LEU A 16 1.22 14.90 -9.63
C LEU A 16 1.73 15.10 -8.20
N GLY A 17 2.85 15.77 -8.06
CA GLY A 17 3.48 16.02 -6.76
C GLY A 17 4.84 15.32 -6.62
N PRO A 18 5.35 15.16 -5.40
CA PRO A 18 4.80 15.63 -4.11
C PRO A 18 4.98 17.14 -3.90
N SER A 19 4.25 17.71 -2.92
CA SER A 19 4.45 19.09 -2.47
C SER A 19 5.72 19.26 -1.63
N ALA A 20 6.14 18.22 -0.89
CA ALA A 20 7.32 18.20 -0.03
C ALA A 20 7.33 19.32 1.03
N LYS A 21 6.19 19.56 1.66
CA LYS A 21 6.01 20.56 2.73
C LYS A 21 6.40 19.95 4.08
N GLU A 22 7.14 20.68 4.89
CA GLU A 22 7.44 20.28 6.26
C GLU A 22 6.21 20.38 7.16
N VAL A 23 6.01 19.38 8.01
CA VAL A 23 4.91 19.32 8.96
C VAL A 23 5.41 18.90 10.34
N TRP A 24 4.87 19.52 11.40
CA TRP A 24 5.24 19.20 12.77
C TRP A 24 4.56 17.94 13.31
N ASN A 25 3.32 17.72 12.88
CA ASN A 25 2.56 16.54 13.28
C ASN A 25 2.89 15.37 12.37
N LYS A 26 3.53 14.34 12.91
CA LYS A 26 3.91 13.12 12.18
C LYS A 26 2.71 12.28 11.70
N GLU A 27 1.55 12.52 12.26
CA GLU A 27 0.30 11.84 11.88
C GLU A 27 -0.54 12.66 10.87
N ASP A 28 -0.11 13.88 10.53
CA ASP A 28 -0.87 14.74 9.61
C ASP A 28 -0.69 14.28 8.16
N THR A 29 -1.72 13.66 7.63
CA THR A 29 -1.85 13.25 6.23
C THR A 29 -2.93 14.06 5.50
N SER A 30 -3.28 15.24 5.99
CA SER A 30 -4.24 16.14 5.35
C SER A 30 -3.69 16.68 4.02
N CYS A 31 -4.60 17.00 3.11
CA CYS A 31 -4.30 17.68 1.86
C CYS A 31 -4.82 19.12 1.96
N ASP A 32 -3.91 20.09 1.91
CA ASP A 32 -4.29 21.50 1.89
C ASP A 32 -4.40 22.04 0.44
N ALA A 33 -5.10 23.16 0.31
CA ALA A 33 -5.33 23.81 -0.99
C ALA A 33 -4.02 24.26 -1.65
N GLU A 34 -3.06 24.71 -0.86
CA GLU A 34 -1.74 25.15 -1.34
C GLU A 34 -0.95 23.99 -1.96
N GLY A 35 -0.90 22.85 -1.28
CA GLY A 35 -0.23 21.64 -1.77
C GLY A 35 -0.87 21.09 -3.05
N ILE A 36 -2.21 21.14 -3.15
CA ILE A 36 -2.95 20.74 -4.35
C ILE A 36 -2.64 21.69 -5.52
N ALA A 37 -2.69 22.99 -5.29
CA ALA A 37 -2.37 24.00 -6.31
C ALA A 37 -0.92 23.85 -6.80
N TYR A 38 0.02 23.64 -5.88
CA TYR A 38 1.41 23.36 -6.24
C TYR A 38 1.53 22.09 -7.08
N ALA A 39 0.92 20.99 -6.70
CA ALA A 39 0.97 19.73 -7.45
C ALA A 39 0.40 19.90 -8.86
N LEU A 40 -0.71 20.63 -9.03
CA LEU A 40 -1.31 20.96 -10.32
C LEU A 40 -0.36 21.81 -11.19
N SER A 41 0.33 22.79 -10.59
CA SER A 41 1.28 23.65 -11.31
C SER A 41 2.40 22.85 -11.95
N CYS A 42 2.81 21.72 -11.37
CA CYS A 42 3.85 20.83 -11.91
C CYS A 42 3.43 20.12 -13.22
N CYS A 43 2.15 20.13 -13.56
CA CYS A 43 1.61 19.41 -14.72
C CYS A 43 0.86 20.30 -15.73
N GLN A 44 0.93 21.61 -15.61
CA GLN A 44 0.24 22.58 -16.49
C GLN A 44 0.51 22.32 -17.98
N HIS A 45 1.76 21.98 -18.34
CA HIS A 45 2.16 21.66 -19.71
C HIS A 45 1.47 20.44 -20.32
N LYS A 46 0.75 19.65 -19.52
CA LYS A 46 -0.05 18.49 -19.95
C LYS A 46 -1.55 18.82 -20.10
N GLY A 47 -1.95 20.06 -19.83
CA GLY A 47 -3.36 20.48 -19.86
C GLY A 47 -4.22 19.85 -18.75
N VAL A 48 -3.60 19.36 -17.67
CA VAL A 48 -4.31 18.81 -16.50
C VAL A 48 -4.69 19.95 -15.56
N GLY A 49 -5.94 20.00 -15.14
CA GLY A 49 -6.49 21.02 -14.23
C GLY A 49 -7.33 20.40 -13.11
N GLU A 50 -7.89 21.27 -12.26
CA GLU A 50 -8.69 20.84 -11.10
C GLU A 50 -9.84 19.89 -11.46
N LYS A 51 -10.51 20.13 -12.58
CA LYS A 51 -11.61 19.28 -13.07
C LYS A 51 -11.20 17.84 -13.39
N ASP A 52 -9.90 17.60 -13.56
CA ASP A 52 -9.36 16.29 -13.92
C ASP A 52 -8.86 15.52 -12.68
N VAL A 53 -8.89 16.16 -11.50
CA VAL A 53 -8.49 15.54 -10.24
C VAL A 53 -9.52 14.50 -9.81
N ILE A 54 -9.13 13.25 -9.74
CA ILE A 54 -9.99 12.16 -9.26
C ILE A 54 -9.77 11.86 -7.79
N ARG A 55 -8.59 12.21 -7.25
CA ARG A 55 -8.24 12.03 -5.83
C ARG A 55 -7.02 12.87 -5.46
N SER A 56 -7.04 13.41 -4.26
CA SER A 56 -5.86 13.95 -3.56
C SER A 56 -5.54 13.05 -2.35
N PHE A 57 -4.26 12.95 -2.03
CA PHE A 57 -3.79 12.22 -0.86
C PHE A 57 -2.43 12.75 -0.42
N ALA A 58 -2.12 12.62 0.84
CA ALA A 58 -0.83 12.96 1.42
C ALA A 58 -0.28 11.80 2.23
N GLY A 59 1.00 11.83 2.50
CA GLY A 59 1.69 10.90 3.37
C GLY A 59 2.92 11.57 3.96
N VAL A 60 3.21 11.26 5.19
CA VAL A 60 4.38 11.83 5.88
C VAL A 60 5.64 11.09 5.46
N ARG A 61 6.64 11.83 5.01
CA ARG A 61 7.96 11.31 4.68
C ARG A 61 8.84 11.27 5.94
N ALA A 62 9.38 10.10 6.24
CA ALA A 62 10.31 9.91 7.34
C ALA A 62 11.69 10.46 6.94
N ALA A 63 11.89 11.77 7.06
CA ALA A 63 13.18 12.43 6.78
C ALA A 63 13.93 12.71 8.08
N ASP A 64 15.25 12.52 8.07
CA ASP A 64 16.15 13.03 9.09
C ASP A 64 16.73 14.39 8.67
N PHE A 65 17.26 15.16 9.62
CA PHE A 65 17.89 16.46 9.38
C PHE A 65 19.11 16.40 8.44
N LYS A 66 19.78 15.25 8.38
CA LYS A 66 20.90 15.01 7.45
C LYS A 66 20.42 14.59 6.05
N GLU A 67 19.12 14.39 5.88
CA GLU A 67 18.50 13.88 4.63
C GLU A 67 19.08 12.54 4.14
N ASP A 68 19.64 11.71 5.04
CA ASP A 68 20.21 10.42 4.72
C ASP A 68 19.56 9.28 5.52
N PHE A 69 19.80 8.04 5.11
CA PHE A 69 19.30 6.86 5.77
C PHE A 69 20.16 6.55 7.00
N ILE A 70 19.50 6.24 8.11
CA ILE A 70 20.14 5.81 9.35
C ILE A 70 19.99 4.28 9.42
N ILE A 71 21.07 3.56 9.10
CA ILE A 71 21.11 2.10 9.13
C ILE A 71 22.31 1.68 9.95
N GLU A 72 22.10 1.55 11.26
CA GLU A 72 23.20 1.32 12.20
C GLU A 72 22.72 0.60 13.47
N LYS A 73 23.66 0.00 14.18
CA LYS A 73 23.45 -0.52 15.53
C LYS A 73 23.35 0.65 16.51
N SER A 74 22.44 0.56 17.47
CA SER A 74 22.38 1.51 18.59
C SER A 74 23.62 1.37 19.48
N GLU A 75 24.25 2.50 19.80
CA GLU A 75 25.35 2.55 20.76
C GLU A 75 24.86 2.52 22.21
N VAL A 76 23.59 2.87 22.43
CA VAL A 76 23.00 3.03 23.77
C VAL A 76 22.20 1.81 24.20
N THR A 77 21.51 1.18 23.26
CA THR A 77 20.59 0.07 23.56
C THR A 77 21.07 -1.22 22.90
N ALA A 78 21.43 -2.20 23.72
CA ALA A 78 21.86 -3.51 23.24
C ALA A 78 20.76 -4.19 22.42
N GLY A 79 21.13 -4.82 21.30
CA GLY A 79 20.22 -5.54 20.42
C GLY A 79 19.30 -4.67 19.54
N LEU A 80 19.36 -3.35 19.63
CA LEU A 80 18.60 -2.43 18.78
C LEU A 80 19.40 -2.07 17.52
N ILE A 81 18.77 -2.24 16.36
CA ILE A 81 19.28 -1.78 15.07
C ILE A 81 18.34 -0.69 14.55
N HIS A 82 18.87 0.48 14.28
CA HIS A 82 18.13 1.59 13.67
C HIS A 82 17.99 1.35 12.16
N VAL A 83 16.77 1.49 11.63
CA VAL A 83 16.47 1.57 10.22
C VAL A 83 15.51 2.75 10.04
N ALA A 84 16.04 3.95 10.11
CA ALA A 84 15.29 5.19 10.21
C ALA A 84 15.68 6.18 9.10
N GLY A 85 14.95 7.29 8.99
CA GLY A 85 15.20 8.28 7.95
C GLY A 85 14.97 7.75 6.53
N ILE A 86 14.27 6.63 6.37
CA ILE A 86 14.07 5.97 5.09
C ILE A 86 13.02 6.72 4.28
N GLN A 87 13.46 7.74 3.59
CA GLN A 87 12.68 8.51 2.63
C GLN A 87 12.91 8.00 1.19
N SER A 88 12.52 8.76 0.17
CA SER A 88 12.84 8.43 -1.22
C SER A 88 14.37 8.48 -1.45
N PRO A 89 14.97 7.44 -2.09
CA PRO A 89 14.37 6.31 -2.82
C PRO A 89 14.29 4.99 -2.01
N GLY A 90 13.88 5.02 -0.75
CA GLY A 90 13.88 3.88 0.17
C GLY A 90 13.24 2.60 -0.37
N LEU A 91 12.13 2.71 -1.11
CA LEU A 91 11.49 1.53 -1.69
C LEU A 91 12.41 0.80 -2.69
N SER A 92 13.11 1.55 -3.55
CA SER A 92 14.07 0.98 -4.49
C SER A 92 15.33 0.46 -3.80
N ALA A 93 15.73 1.09 -2.68
CA ALA A 93 16.89 0.70 -1.88
C ALA A 93 16.60 -0.45 -0.89
N ALA A 94 15.33 -0.80 -0.67
CA ALA A 94 14.93 -1.76 0.35
C ALA A 94 15.68 -3.11 0.31
N PRO A 95 15.98 -3.73 -0.84
CA PRO A 95 16.76 -4.96 -0.86
C PRO A 95 18.21 -4.77 -0.35
N ALA A 96 18.85 -3.64 -0.66
CA ALA A 96 20.18 -3.32 -0.18
C ALA A 96 20.17 -3.01 1.33
N ILE A 97 19.17 -2.25 1.79
CA ILE A 97 18.96 -1.97 3.22
C ILE A 97 18.78 -3.28 3.99
N ALA A 98 17.94 -4.18 3.50
CA ALA A 98 17.72 -5.48 4.15
C ALA A 98 19.03 -6.27 4.28
N LYS A 99 19.89 -6.24 3.26
CA LYS A 99 21.20 -6.90 3.30
C LYS A 99 22.16 -6.28 4.30
N MET A 100 22.16 -4.95 4.41
CA MET A 100 22.95 -4.23 5.42
C MET A 100 22.49 -4.61 6.83
N VAL A 101 21.20 -4.61 7.08
CA VAL A 101 20.61 -4.97 8.38
C VAL A 101 20.91 -6.44 8.73
N GLU A 102 20.80 -7.36 7.76
CA GLU A 102 21.16 -8.75 7.95
C GLU A 102 22.63 -8.90 8.38
N ASN A 103 23.53 -8.19 7.73
CA ASN A 103 24.97 -8.25 8.08
C ASN A 103 25.21 -7.76 9.51
N ILE A 104 24.63 -6.59 9.89
CA ILE A 104 24.74 -6.04 11.26
C ILE A 104 24.20 -7.05 12.28
N LEU A 105 23.04 -7.64 12.02
CA LEU A 105 22.41 -8.63 12.90
C LEU A 105 23.30 -9.87 13.08
N LEU A 106 23.83 -10.41 12.00
CA LEU A 106 24.67 -11.61 12.06
C LEU A 106 26.00 -11.35 12.79
N GLU A 107 26.59 -10.17 12.65
CA GLU A 107 27.78 -9.76 13.40
C GLU A 107 27.50 -9.69 14.90
N GLU A 108 26.36 -9.08 15.30
CA GLU A 108 25.96 -9.00 16.71
C GLU A 108 25.66 -10.39 17.30
N MET A 109 24.92 -11.23 16.58
CA MET A 109 24.66 -12.62 16.99
C MET A 109 25.95 -13.39 17.22
N LYS A 110 26.95 -13.21 16.34
CA LYS A 110 28.26 -13.86 16.48
C LYS A 110 29.00 -13.38 17.74
N LYS A 111 28.95 -12.08 18.06
CA LYS A 111 29.56 -11.52 19.28
C LYS A 111 28.92 -12.08 20.55
N GLU A 112 27.61 -12.30 20.53
CA GLU A 112 26.83 -12.90 21.62
C GLU A 112 26.92 -14.44 21.68
N GLY A 113 27.74 -15.07 20.83
CA GLY A 113 27.87 -16.53 20.76
C GLY A 113 26.64 -17.26 20.23
N MET A 114 25.71 -16.56 19.61
CA MET A 114 24.52 -17.14 19.03
C MET A 114 24.80 -17.77 17.67
N SER A 115 24.25 -18.99 17.43
CA SER A 115 24.35 -19.64 16.14
C SER A 115 23.13 -19.33 15.28
N TYR A 116 23.35 -19.08 13.99
CA TYR A 116 22.33 -18.93 12.98
C TYR A 116 22.26 -20.17 12.10
N LYS A 117 21.04 -20.68 11.90
CA LYS A 117 20.76 -21.71 10.89
C LYS A 117 19.64 -21.27 9.99
N ARG A 118 19.85 -21.39 8.69
CA ARG A 118 18.78 -21.12 7.72
C ARG A 118 17.67 -22.16 7.90
N LYS A 119 16.40 -21.73 7.82
CA LYS A 119 15.26 -22.65 7.87
C LYS A 119 15.34 -23.65 6.72
N GLU A 120 15.18 -24.95 7.00
CA GLU A 120 15.25 -26.02 5.98
C GLU A 120 14.18 -25.83 4.88
N ASN A 121 12.98 -25.40 5.28
CA ASN A 121 11.83 -25.17 4.38
C ASN A 121 11.68 -23.69 4.00
N TYR A 122 12.79 -22.94 3.91
CA TYR A 122 12.73 -21.54 3.50
C TYR A 122 12.24 -21.39 2.07
N GLN A 123 11.14 -20.65 1.87
CA GLN A 123 10.57 -20.35 0.56
C GLN A 123 11.01 -18.94 0.13
N PRO A 124 12.04 -18.81 -0.74
CA PRO A 124 12.58 -17.51 -1.16
C PRO A 124 11.67 -16.78 -2.15
N TYR A 125 10.72 -17.47 -2.75
CA TYR A 125 9.86 -16.93 -3.79
C TYR A 125 8.41 -16.86 -3.32
N ARG A 126 7.83 -15.68 -3.44
CA ARG A 126 6.39 -15.50 -3.29
C ARG A 126 5.71 -15.81 -4.64
N PRO A 127 4.64 -16.62 -4.67
CA PRO A 127 3.87 -16.83 -5.89
C PRO A 127 3.37 -15.50 -6.45
N LYS A 128 3.48 -15.33 -7.77
CA LYS A 128 2.96 -14.14 -8.44
C LYS A 128 1.44 -14.11 -8.30
N ARG A 129 0.89 -12.97 -7.87
CA ARG A 129 -0.55 -12.79 -7.77
C ARG A 129 -1.20 -12.96 -9.15
N ARG A 130 -2.28 -13.71 -9.21
CA ARG A 130 -3.12 -13.80 -10.39
C ARG A 130 -3.85 -12.47 -10.59
N VAL A 131 -3.84 -11.95 -11.80
CA VAL A 131 -4.58 -10.73 -12.18
C VAL A 131 -5.59 -11.14 -13.22
N PHE A 132 -6.83 -11.37 -12.79
CA PHE A 132 -7.91 -11.96 -13.59
C PHE A 132 -8.08 -11.28 -14.94
N ARG A 133 -8.10 -9.94 -14.99
CA ARG A 133 -8.24 -9.15 -16.21
C ARG A 133 -7.13 -9.35 -17.25
N LYS A 134 -5.99 -9.94 -16.86
CA LYS A 134 -4.83 -10.20 -17.74
C LYS A 134 -4.80 -11.64 -18.26
N LEU A 135 -5.69 -12.48 -17.80
CA LEU A 135 -5.82 -13.87 -18.25
C LEU A 135 -6.58 -13.92 -19.56
N SER A 136 -6.30 -14.94 -20.39
CA SER A 136 -7.13 -15.27 -21.56
C SER A 136 -8.54 -15.71 -21.13
N LEU A 137 -9.50 -15.64 -22.04
CA LEU A 137 -10.87 -16.10 -21.75
C LEU A 137 -10.94 -17.56 -21.32
N GLU A 138 -10.09 -18.40 -21.90
CA GLU A 138 -10.00 -19.82 -21.53
C GLU A 138 -9.51 -19.99 -20.09
N GLU A 139 -8.44 -19.28 -19.72
CA GLU A 139 -7.90 -19.27 -18.35
C GLU A 139 -8.90 -18.68 -17.34
N GLN A 140 -9.61 -17.61 -17.70
CA GLN A 140 -10.67 -17.03 -16.87
C GLN A 140 -11.79 -18.05 -16.63
N ASN A 141 -12.28 -18.70 -17.69
CA ASN A 141 -13.32 -19.72 -17.58
C ASN A 141 -12.88 -20.93 -16.76
N LYS A 142 -11.62 -21.36 -16.90
CA LYS A 142 -11.05 -22.43 -16.08
C LYS A 142 -11.04 -22.03 -14.61
N LEU A 143 -10.55 -20.83 -14.32
CA LEU A 143 -10.44 -20.31 -12.95
C LEU A 143 -11.82 -20.15 -12.30
N ILE A 144 -12.84 -19.69 -13.03
CA ILE A 144 -14.22 -19.60 -12.55
C ILE A 144 -14.81 -20.98 -12.24
N LYS A 145 -14.50 -21.99 -13.03
CA LYS A 145 -14.94 -23.37 -12.76
C LYS A 145 -14.29 -23.95 -11.49
N GLU A 146 -13.04 -23.61 -11.25
CA GLU A 146 -12.29 -24.03 -10.05
C GLU A 146 -12.77 -23.28 -8.80
N ASN A 147 -13.03 -21.98 -8.93
CA ASN A 147 -13.51 -21.10 -7.85
C ASN A 147 -14.51 -20.07 -8.39
N PRO A 148 -15.83 -20.25 -8.15
CA PRO A 148 -16.89 -19.37 -8.63
C PRO A 148 -16.78 -17.91 -8.20
N ASP A 149 -16.06 -17.60 -7.12
CA ASP A 149 -15.85 -16.23 -6.67
C ASP A 149 -15.07 -15.37 -7.68
N TYR A 150 -14.30 -15.99 -8.56
CA TYR A 150 -13.68 -15.30 -9.69
C TYR A 150 -14.65 -14.89 -10.79
N GLY A 151 -15.86 -15.45 -10.80
CA GLY A 151 -16.95 -15.03 -11.70
C GLY A 151 -17.71 -13.79 -11.22
N GLN A 152 -17.46 -13.31 -10.01
CA GLN A 152 -18.15 -12.18 -9.41
C GLN A 152 -17.31 -10.91 -9.51
N ILE A 153 -17.65 -10.00 -10.43
CA ILE A 153 -16.95 -8.70 -10.57
C ILE A 153 -17.43 -7.74 -9.49
N VAL A 154 -16.54 -7.39 -8.58
CA VAL A 154 -16.79 -6.41 -7.50
C VAL A 154 -16.43 -5.00 -7.94
N CYS A 155 -15.23 -4.78 -8.46
CA CYS A 155 -14.81 -3.48 -8.96
C CYS A 155 -14.86 -3.46 -10.50
N ARG A 156 -15.86 -2.79 -11.06
CA ARG A 156 -16.05 -2.71 -12.52
C ARG A 156 -14.99 -1.85 -13.21
N CYS A 157 -14.56 -0.75 -12.57
CA CYS A 157 -13.58 0.17 -13.16
C CYS A 157 -12.21 -0.48 -13.34
N GLU A 158 -11.79 -1.31 -12.38
CA GLU A 158 -10.49 -2.00 -12.39
C GLU A 158 -10.62 -3.48 -12.76
N PHE A 159 -11.85 -3.95 -12.98
CA PHE A 159 -12.17 -5.34 -13.32
C PHE A 159 -11.61 -6.33 -12.28
N ILE A 160 -11.91 -6.07 -11.00
CA ILE A 160 -11.48 -6.91 -9.88
C ILE A 160 -12.61 -7.81 -9.43
N THR A 161 -12.30 -9.10 -9.29
CA THR A 161 -13.24 -10.14 -8.87
C THR A 161 -13.27 -10.29 -7.34
N LYS A 162 -14.31 -10.92 -6.81
CA LYS A 162 -14.39 -11.34 -5.41
C LYS A 162 -13.27 -12.32 -5.07
N GLY A 163 -12.95 -13.26 -5.97
CA GLY A 163 -11.85 -14.21 -5.78
C GLY A 163 -10.50 -13.51 -5.57
N GLU A 164 -10.18 -12.45 -6.34
CA GLU A 164 -8.95 -11.68 -6.13
C GLU A 164 -8.93 -10.94 -4.78
N ILE A 165 -10.08 -10.50 -4.28
CA ILE A 165 -10.19 -9.87 -2.96
C ILE A 165 -9.95 -10.91 -1.86
N LEU A 166 -10.55 -12.08 -1.97
CA LEU A 166 -10.36 -13.18 -1.02
C LEU A 166 -8.90 -13.68 -1.01
N ASP A 167 -8.28 -13.84 -2.17
CA ASP A 167 -6.83 -14.16 -2.26
C ASP A 167 -5.97 -13.10 -1.56
N ALA A 168 -6.36 -11.83 -1.61
CA ALA A 168 -5.64 -10.76 -0.92
C ALA A 168 -5.83 -10.84 0.61
N ILE A 169 -7.01 -11.23 1.07
CA ILE A 169 -7.31 -11.44 2.49
C ILE A 169 -6.55 -12.65 3.03
N ASP A 170 -6.46 -13.72 2.26
CA ASP A 170 -5.77 -14.97 2.63
C ASP A 170 -4.22 -14.88 2.51
N SER A 171 -3.70 -13.68 2.34
CA SER A 171 -2.25 -13.44 2.24
C SER A 171 -1.57 -13.50 3.61
N PRO A 172 -0.25 -13.83 3.68
CA PRO A 172 0.49 -13.90 4.96
C PRO A 172 0.44 -12.61 5.79
N VAL A 173 0.25 -11.46 5.15
CA VAL A 173 0.00 -10.18 5.79
C VAL A 173 -1.46 -9.84 5.56
N VAL A 174 -2.31 -10.25 6.49
CA VAL A 174 -3.76 -10.07 6.40
C VAL A 174 -4.13 -8.58 6.33
N PRO A 175 -4.92 -8.15 5.35
CA PRO A 175 -5.42 -6.78 5.29
C PRO A 175 -6.52 -6.57 6.35
N THR A 176 -6.41 -5.50 7.12
CA THR A 176 -7.37 -5.16 8.19
C THR A 176 -8.26 -3.98 7.84
N SER A 177 -8.08 -3.36 6.68
CA SER A 177 -8.85 -2.18 6.25
C SER A 177 -9.22 -2.25 4.78
N VAL A 178 -10.22 -1.46 4.40
CA VAL A 178 -10.65 -1.35 2.98
C VAL A 178 -9.52 -0.83 2.09
N ASP A 179 -8.76 0.14 2.56
CA ASP A 179 -7.59 0.67 1.84
C ASP A 179 -6.48 -0.38 1.69
N ALA A 180 -6.34 -1.29 2.65
CA ALA A 180 -5.40 -2.40 2.53
C ALA A 180 -5.79 -3.36 1.39
N ILE A 181 -7.08 -3.62 1.19
CA ILE A 181 -7.61 -4.36 0.03
C ILE A 181 -7.32 -3.59 -1.26
N LYS A 182 -7.63 -2.29 -1.29
CA LYS A 182 -7.38 -1.42 -2.44
C LYS A 182 -5.91 -1.46 -2.88
N ARG A 183 -4.97 -1.34 -1.95
CA ARG A 183 -3.53 -1.39 -2.23
C ARG A 183 -3.06 -2.75 -2.77
N ARG A 184 -3.73 -3.83 -2.40
CA ARG A 184 -3.39 -5.19 -2.86
C ARG A 184 -4.06 -5.55 -4.17
N THR A 185 -5.31 -5.12 -4.40
CA THR A 185 -6.12 -5.57 -5.53
C THR A 185 -6.36 -4.50 -6.57
N ARG A 186 -6.26 -3.22 -6.24
CA ARG A 186 -6.71 -2.04 -6.98
C ARG A 186 -8.22 -1.81 -6.93
N ALA A 187 -9.01 -2.63 -6.21
CA ALA A 187 -10.43 -2.34 -6.00
C ALA A 187 -10.59 -0.95 -5.37
N GLY A 188 -11.33 -0.05 -6.02
CA GLY A 188 -11.49 1.34 -5.59
C GLY A 188 -10.47 2.35 -6.15
N MET A 189 -9.51 1.91 -6.97
CA MET A 189 -8.53 2.82 -7.61
C MET A 189 -8.97 3.37 -8.96
N GLY A 190 -10.05 2.86 -9.52
CA GLY A 190 -10.58 3.33 -10.80
C GLY A 190 -11.24 4.70 -10.70
N ARG A 191 -11.78 5.17 -11.82
CA ARG A 191 -12.34 6.53 -11.96
C ARG A 191 -13.37 6.91 -10.90
N CYS A 192 -14.21 5.96 -10.42
CA CYS A 192 -15.23 6.23 -9.41
C CYS A 192 -14.68 6.26 -7.97
N GLN A 193 -13.40 5.96 -7.75
CA GLN A 193 -12.72 5.98 -6.44
C GLN A 193 -13.49 5.24 -5.33
N GLY A 194 -14.03 4.05 -5.67
CA GLY A 194 -14.74 3.21 -4.72
C GLY A 194 -16.25 3.46 -4.62
N GLY A 195 -16.81 4.45 -5.33
CA GLY A 195 -18.21 4.84 -5.20
C GLY A 195 -19.23 3.69 -5.36
N PHE A 196 -18.88 2.63 -6.07
CA PHE A 196 -19.75 1.45 -6.23
C PHE A 196 -19.24 0.21 -5.50
N CYS A 197 -17.92 -0.02 -5.49
CA CYS A 197 -17.38 -1.27 -4.96
C CYS A 197 -17.08 -1.24 -3.45
N LEU A 198 -16.94 -0.06 -2.86
CA LEU A 198 -16.53 0.07 -1.46
C LEU A 198 -17.48 -0.65 -0.48
N PRO A 199 -18.82 -0.54 -0.57
CA PRO A 199 -19.71 -1.28 0.34
C PRO A 199 -19.54 -2.80 0.20
N VAL A 200 -19.33 -3.30 -1.02
CA VAL A 200 -19.14 -4.74 -1.27
C VAL A 200 -17.78 -5.22 -0.74
N VAL A 201 -16.72 -4.43 -0.94
CA VAL A 201 -15.39 -4.73 -0.38
C VAL A 201 -15.45 -4.76 1.15
N LEU A 202 -16.14 -3.81 1.77
CA LEU A 202 -16.35 -3.75 3.21
C LEU A 202 -17.04 -5.01 3.72
N GLN A 203 -18.14 -5.44 3.09
CA GLN A 203 -18.87 -6.65 3.45
C GLN A 203 -18.00 -7.92 3.31
N ILE A 204 -17.27 -8.06 2.21
CA ILE A 204 -16.38 -9.22 2.00
C ILE A 204 -15.30 -9.27 3.10
N LEU A 205 -14.71 -8.12 3.43
CA LEU A 205 -13.67 -8.04 4.45
C LEU A 205 -14.23 -8.36 5.85
N ALA A 206 -15.38 -7.79 6.20
CA ALA A 206 -16.07 -8.04 7.47
C ALA A 206 -16.44 -9.52 7.62
N GLN A 207 -17.02 -10.14 6.60
CA GLN A 207 -17.35 -11.57 6.59
C GLN A 207 -16.10 -12.45 6.77
N ALA A 208 -15.02 -12.14 6.06
CA ALA A 208 -13.78 -12.91 6.14
C ALA A 208 -13.10 -12.80 7.52
N GLN A 209 -13.24 -11.65 8.18
CA GLN A 209 -12.71 -11.41 9.53
C GLN A 209 -13.67 -11.77 10.65
N GLN A 210 -14.90 -12.20 10.33
CA GLN A 210 -15.96 -12.49 11.30
C GLN A 210 -16.27 -11.29 12.21
N GLN A 211 -16.27 -10.09 11.64
CA GLN A 211 -16.52 -8.82 12.31
C GLN A 211 -17.78 -8.15 11.76
N ASP A 212 -18.34 -7.20 12.51
CA ASP A 212 -19.38 -6.33 11.98
C ASP A 212 -18.79 -5.29 11.03
N CYS A 213 -19.55 -4.86 10.03
CA CYS A 213 -19.09 -3.83 9.08
C CYS A 213 -18.74 -2.49 9.76
N THR A 214 -19.32 -2.22 10.95
CA THR A 214 -19.00 -1.03 11.75
C THR A 214 -17.65 -1.10 12.44
N GLU A 215 -17.05 -2.28 12.53
CA GLU A 215 -15.74 -2.50 13.16
C GLU A 215 -14.58 -2.45 12.14
N ILE A 216 -14.91 -2.38 10.85
CA ILE A 216 -13.89 -2.36 9.79
C ILE A 216 -13.42 -0.93 9.52
N ASP A 217 -12.15 -0.71 9.67
CA ASP A 217 -11.51 0.56 9.35
C ASP A 217 -11.46 0.84 7.83
N PHE A 218 -11.51 2.11 7.47
CA PHE A 218 -11.27 2.52 6.09
C PHE A 218 -9.77 2.46 5.75
N THR A 219 -8.92 3.07 6.57
CA THR A 219 -7.47 3.15 6.30
C THR A 219 -6.63 2.85 7.53
N ALA A 220 -6.82 3.54 8.63
CA ALA A 220 -6.11 3.39 9.89
C ALA A 220 -7.12 3.11 11.02
N LYS A 221 -6.62 2.84 12.21
CA LYS A 221 -7.46 2.65 13.39
C LYS A 221 -8.41 3.82 13.60
N ASP A 222 -9.64 3.54 13.98
CA ASP A 222 -10.70 4.50 14.26
C ASP A 222 -11.15 5.34 13.03
N THR A 223 -11.01 4.78 11.82
CA THR A 223 -11.50 5.38 10.55
C THR A 223 -12.68 4.62 9.96
N ASN A 224 -13.58 4.16 10.79
CA ASN A 224 -14.75 3.37 10.38
C ASN A 224 -15.61 4.14 9.37
N ILE A 225 -16.10 3.44 8.35
CA ILE A 225 -17.00 4.02 7.33
C ILE A 225 -18.43 4.11 7.87
N LEU A 226 -18.81 3.14 8.71
CA LEU A 226 -20.13 3.02 9.30
C LEU A 226 -20.04 3.15 10.81
N GLU A 227 -20.81 4.07 11.38
CA GLU A 227 -20.97 4.17 12.84
C GLU A 227 -22.07 3.24 13.36
N LYS A 228 -23.14 3.08 12.57
CA LYS A 228 -24.29 2.26 12.93
C LYS A 228 -25.01 1.75 11.69
N ILE A 229 -25.36 0.46 11.70
CA ILE A 229 -26.26 -0.11 10.69
C ILE A 229 -27.69 0.25 11.10
N LYS A 230 -28.46 0.89 10.21
CA LYS A 230 -29.87 1.09 10.40
C LYS A 230 -30.57 -0.27 10.23
N ASN A 231 -31.28 -0.70 11.26
CA ASN A 231 -32.16 -1.86 11.21
C ASN A 231 -33.39 -1.57 10.36
#